data_73ab9db7eef0720b8e3d0e5824cd4031
#
_entry.id   73ab9db7eef0720b8e3d0e5824cd4031
#
_cell.length_a   1.000
_cell.length_b   1.000
_cell.length_c   1.000
_cell.angle_alpha   90.00
_cell.angle_beta   90.00
_cell.angle_gamma   90.00
#
_symmetry.space_group_name_H-M   'P 1'
#
loop_
_entity.id
_entity.type
_entity.pdbx_description
1 polymer ?
#
loop_
_entity_poly.entity_id
_entity_poly.type
_entity_poly.pdbx_seq_one_letter_code
_entity_poly.pdbx_strand_id
1 'polypeptide(L)'
;YLVSVAFQRWAPGWMNVYLFVAIPLAFLATSAFGYLLERGFIRWFYNRPLDTLLATWGLSLILQQTYRSIFGAQEVSVPLASWLSGAWEPTPDLQFPLNRIFILGLTLLVALGVYLLLYRSAWGLRVRAVTQNRAMAGAVGINTRRVDALTFALGSGLAGIAGCVFTMIGSTNPGTGQLYIVDSFIVVVFGGVQSLSLIHISEPTRRRGI
;
A
#
# COMPACT_ATOMS: atom_id res chain seq x y z
N TYR A 1 1.06 10.81 12.08
CA TYR A 1 1.42 12.12 12.66
C TYR A 1 0.18 12.90 13.11
N LEU A 2 -0.77 13.24 12.22
CA LEU A 2 -1.97 14.03 12.62
C LEU A 2 -2.75 13.38 13.77
N VAL A 3 -2.90 12.06 13.73
CA VAL A 3 -3.58 11.31 14.81
C VAL A 3 -2.79 11.39 16.10
N SER A 4 -1.46 11.24 16.07
CA SER A 4 -0.64 11.36 17.29
C SER A 4 -0.70 12.76 17.90
N VAL A 5 -0.66 13.82 17.07
CA VAL A 5 -0.82 15.20 17.52
C VAL A 5 -2.20 15.45 18.11
N ALA A 6 -3.26 14.90 17.48
CA ALA A 6 -4.61 14.99 18.02
C ALA A 6 -4.73 14.31 19.39
N PHE A 7 -4.17 13.09 19.54
CA PHE A 7 -4.16 12.38 20.82
C PHE A 7 -3.36 13.10 21.90
N GLN A 8 -2.22 13.70 21.56
CA GLN A 8 -1.46 14.53 22.51
C GLN A 8 -2.25 15.72 23.03
N ARG A 9 -3.07 16.36 22.16
CA ARG A 9 -3.87 17.53 22.54
C ARG A 9 -5.14 17.18 23.30
N TRP A 10 -5.83 16.07 22.92
CA TRP A 10 -7.19 15.78 23.38
C TRP A 10 -7.28 14.66 24.39
N ALA A 11 -6.33 13.72 24.39
CA ALA A 11 -6.38 12.55 25.28
C ALA A 11 -4.96 12.05 25.64
N PRO A 12 -4.16 12.80 26.42
CA PRO A 12 -2.78 12.42 26.73
C PRO A 12 -2.67 11.08 27.48
N GLY A 13 -3.69 10.69 28.26
CA GLY A 13 -3.73 9.40 28.94
C GLY A 13 -3.93 8.18 28.04
N TRP A 14 -4.30 8.37 26.77
CA TRP A 14 -4.58 7.31 25.81
C TRP A 14 -3.47 7.15 24.75
N MET A 15 -2.31 7.75 24.98
CA MET A 15 -1.15 7.65 24.08
C MET A 15 -0.73 6.21 23.76
N ASN A 16 -1.05 5.26 24.62
CA ASN A 16 -0.73 3.85 24.39
C ASN A 16 -1.68 3.17 23.39
N VAL A 17 -2.85 3.74 23.14
CA VAL A 17 -3.89 3.16 22.28
C VAL A 17 -3.93 3.84 20.90
N TYR A 18 -3.23 4.98 20.73
CA TYR A 18 -3.28 5.75 19.48
C TYR A 18 -2.93 4.94 18.24
N LEU A 19 -2.01 3.96 18.36
CA LEU A 19 -1.59 3.11 17.24
C LEU A 19 -2.73 2.27 16.67
N PHE A 20 -3.55 1.68 17.56
CA PHE A 20 -4.68 0.86 17.13
C PHE A 20 -5.77 1.68 16.41
N VAL A 21 -5.83 2.98 16.67
CA VAL A 21 -6.72 3.91 15.97
C VAL A 21 -6.04 4.49 14.72
N ALA A 22 -4.74 4.80 14.82
CA ALA A 22 -3.98 5.41 13.74
C ALA A 22 -3.86 4.50 12.51
N ILE A 23 -3.63 3.20 12.71
CA ILE A 23 -3.47 2.24 11.61
C ILE A 23 -4.75 2.10 10.76
N PRO A 24 -5.94 1.80 11.34
CA PRO A 24 -7.17 1.74 10.56
C PRO A 24 -7.55 3.08 9.94
N LEU A 25 -7.32 4.18 10.65
CA LEU A 25 -7.65 5.52 10.17
C LEU A 25 -6.73 5.94 9.01
N ALA A 26 -5.44 5.60 9.08
CA ALA A 26 -4.51 5.79 7.97
C ALA A 26 -4.93 4.94 6.76
N PHE A 27 -5.29 3.67 6.97
CA PHE A 27 -5.81 2.80 5.91
C PHE A 27 -7.04 3.41 5.23
N LEU A 28 -8.05 3.83 6.01
CA LEU A 28 -9.29 4.40 5.48
C LEU A 28 -9.05 5.72 4.76
N ALA A 29 -8.25 6.61 5.34
CA ALA A 29 -7.96 7.92 4.74
C ALA A 29 -7.20 7.78 3.41
N THR A 30 -6.14 6.97 3.38
CA THR A 30 -5.36 6.75 2.15
C THR A 30 -6.12 5.92 1.12
N SER A 31 -6.95 4.97 1.54
CA SER A 31 -7.84 4.19 0.66
C SER A 31 -8.90 5.09 0.02
N ALA A 32 -9.55 5.96 0.80
CA ALA A 32 -10.53 6.92 0.28
C ALA A 32 -9.86 7.90 -0.70
N PHE A 33 -8.68 8.41 -0.35
CA PHE A 33 -7.91 9.29 -1.22
C PHE A 33 -7.50 8.58 -2.52
N GLY A 34 -7.00 7.35 -2.44
CA GLY A 34 -6.67 6.53 -3.61
C GLY A 34 -7.88 6.25 -4.50
N TYR A 35 -9.03 5.94 -3.90
CA TYR A 35 -10.28 5.78 -4.65
C TYR A 35 -10.68 7.05 -5.42
N LEU A 36 -10.55 8.21 -4.79
CA LEU A 36 -10.84 9.50 -5.44
C LEU A 36 -9.85 9.79 -6.57
N LEU A 37 -8.55 9.53 -6.36
CA LEU A 37 -7.52 9.72 -7.38
C LEU A 37 -7.73 8.80 -8.58
N GLU A 38 -8.05 7.53 -8.35
CA GLU A 38 -8.35 6.61 -9.44
C GLU A 38 -9.53 7.12 -10.25
N ARG A 39 -10.64 7.44 -9.59
CA ARG A 39 -11.87 7.83 -10.24
C ARG A 39 -11.78 9.19 -10.94
N GLY A 40 -11.02 10.13 -10.39
CA GLY A 40 -10.88 11.50 -10.89
C GLY A 40 -9.78 11.66 -11.94
N PHE A 41 -8.68 10.93 -11.80
CA PHE A 41 -7.48 11.17 -12.58
C PHE A 41 -6.99 9.94 -13.34
N ILE A 42 -6.67 8.82 -12.67
CA ILE A 42 -5.96 7.68 -13.27
C ILE A 42 -6.81 6.98 -14.32
N ARG A 43 -8.11 6.91 -14.12
CA ARG A 43 -9.07 6.29 -15.03
C ARG A 43 -8.96 6.76 -16.49
N TRP A 44 -8.53 7.99 -16.72
CA TRP A 44 -8.44 8.58 -18.07
C TRP A 44 -7.24 8.06 -18.85
N PHE A 45 -6.25 7.49 -18.17
CA PHE A 45 -4.96 7.07 -18.73
C PHE A 45 -4.85 5.56 -18.97
N TYR A 46 -5.82 4.74 -18.56
CA TYR A 46 -5.73 3.26 -18.66
C TYR A 46 -5.41 2.71 -20.06
N ASN A 47 -5.72 3.43 -21.12
CA ASN A 47 -5.46 2.99 -22.48
C ASN A 47 -4.05 3.34 -22.99
N ARG A 48 -3.26 4.07 -22.19
CA ARG A 48 -1.92 4.56 -22.58
C ARG A 48 -0.94 4.34 -21.41
N PRO A 49 -0.24 3.21 -21.39
CA PRO A 49 0.57 2.84 -20.22
C PRO A 49 1.72 3.81 -19.95
N LEU A 50 2.37 4.36 -20.98
CA LEU A 50 3.44 5.34 -20.81
C LEU A 50 2.92 6.67 -20.25
N ASP A 51 1.79 7.14 -20.76
CA ASP A 51 1.15 8.36 -20.26
C ASP A 51 0.70 8.18 -18.81
N THR A 52 0.25 6.98 -18.43
CA THR A 52 -0.10 6.65 -17.04
C THR A 52 1.10 6.77 -16.11
N LEU A 53 2.26 6.23 -16.51
CA LEU A 53 3.49 6.32 -15.71
C LEU A 53 3.91 7.77 -15.50
N LEU A 54 3.95 8.58 -16.56
CA LEU A 54 4.31 9.99 -16.48
C LEU A 54 3.31 10.78 -15.65
N ALA A 55 2.02 10.54 -15.84
CA ALA A 55 0.95 11.21 -15.11
C ALA A 55 0.97 10.89 -13.61
N THR A 56 1.19 9.63 -13.23
CA THR A 56 1.30 9.21 -11.83
C THR A 56 2.56 9.76 -11.17
N TRP A 57 3.69 9.83 -11.90
CA TRP A 57 4.90 10.45 -11.42
C TRP A 57 4.72 11.96 -11.19
N GLY A 58 4.16 12.67 -12.16
CA GLY A 58 3.84 14.10 -12.02
C GLY A 58 2.87 14.37 -10.86
N LEU A 59 1.84 13.54 -10.70
CA LEU A 59 0.91 13.60 -9.57
C LEU A 59 1.64 13.41 -8.23
N SER A 60 2.57 12.47 -8.16
CA SER A 60 3.39 12.23 -6.95
C SER A 60 4.18 13.49 -6.57
N LEU A 61 4.79 14.18 -7.54
CA LEU A 61 5.52 15.44 -7.29
C LEU A 61 4.59 16.55 -6.79
N ILE A 62 3.42 16.69 -7.40
CA ILE A 62 2.41 17.67 -6.97
C ILE A 62 1.98 17.41 -5.53
N LEU A 63 1.68 16.15 -5.19
CA LEU A 63 1.28 15.77 -3.84
C LEU A 63 2.40 16.01 -2.82
N GLN A 64 3.64 15.67 -3.15
CA GLN A 64 4.78 15.94 -2.28
C GLN A 64 4.97 17.43 -2.04
N GLN A 65 4.86 18.25 -3.09
CA GLN A 65 5.00 19.70 -2.97
C GLN A 65 3.85 20.30 -2.18
N THR A 66 2.63 19.83 -2.40
CA THR A 66 1.44 20.25 -1.63
C THR A 66 1.63 19.92 -0.15
N TYR A 67 2.12 18.71 0.15
CA TYR A 67 2.38 18.28 1.52
C TYR A 67 3.46 19.14 2.19
N ARG A 68 4.54 19.46 1.46
CA ARG A 68 5.60 20.39 1.93
C ARG A 68 5.07 21.78 2.23
N SER A 69 4.17 22.29 1.38
CA SER A 69 3.60 23.63 1.56
C SER A 69 2.67 23.71 2.78
N ILE A 70 1.96 22.63 3.12
CA ILE A 70 1.01 22.58 4.24
C ILE A 70 1.70 22.27 5.57
N PHE A 71 2.58 21.27 5.59
CA PHE A 71 3.18 20.72 6.82
C PHE A 71 4.66 21.09 7.01
N GLY A 72 5.28 21.72 6.00
CA GLY A 72 6.71 22.01 5.99
C GLY A 72 7.56 20.86 5.43
N ALA A 73 8.85 21.14 5.24
CA ALA A 73 9.82 20.19 4.69
C ALA A 73 10.57 19.41 5.78
N GLN A 74 10.34 19.74 7.05
CA GLN A 74 11.07 19.15 8.17
C GLN A 74 10.68 17.71 8.41
N GLU A 75 11.64 16.94 8.89
CA GLU A 75 11.40 15.58 9.34
C GLU A 75 10.57 15.57 10.62
N VAL A 76 9.57 14.70 10.63
CA VAL A 76 8.69 14.55 11.77
C VAL A 76 8.85 13.15 12.34
N SER A 77 9.15 13.07 13.63
CA SER A 77 9.16 11.84 14.40
C SER A 77 7.89 11.74 15.27
N VAL A 78 7.37 10.54 15.40
CA VAL A 78 6.23 10.25 16.28
C VAL A 78 6.76 9.53 17.52
N PRO A 79 6.44 9.99 18.74
CA PRO A 79 6.85 9.29 19.94
C PRO A 79 6.26 7.88 19.97
N LEU A 80 7.10 6.90 20.25
CA LEU A 80 6.67 5.51 20.43
C LEU A 80 5.79 5.38 21.66
N ALA A 81 4.78 4.52 21.57
CA ALA A 81 4.00 4.14 22.73
C ALA A 81 4.91 3.48 23.79
N SER A 82 4.66 3.74 25.07
CA SER A 82 5.53 3.30 26.15
C SER A 82 5.73 1.77 26.21
N TRP A 83 4.72 1.00 25.81
CA TRP A 83 4.80 -0.47 25.74
C TRP A 83 5.64 -1.00 24.54
N LEU A 84 5.92 -0.16 23.53
CA LEU A 84 6.79 -0.50 22.42
C LEU A 84 8.25 -0.04 22.61
N SER A 85 8.52 0.79 23.61
CA SER A 85 9.86 1.31 23.88
C SER A 85 10.77 0.31 24.60
N GLY A 86 10.22 -0.86 25.01
CA GLY A 86 10.98 -1.93 25.65
C GLY A 86 11.71 -2.84 24.66
N ALA A 87 12.67 -3.61 25.17
CA ALA A 87 13.29 -4.71 24.46
C ALA A 87 12.95 -6.02 25.18
N TRP A 88 12.72 -7.07 24.42
CA TRP A 88 12.63 -8.42 24.95
C TRP A 88 14.03 -9.03 24.95
N GLU A 89 14.54 -9.33 26.15
CA GLU A 89 15.90 -9.85 26.35
C GLU A 89 15.83 -11.30 26.82
N PRO A 90 15.77 -12.29 25.89
CA PRO A 90 15.81 -13.70 26.26
C PRO A 90 17.19 -14.16 26.71
N THR A 91 18.25 -13.46 26.33
CA THR A 91 19.64 -13.73 26.68
C THR A 91 20.38 -12.39 26.82
N PRO A 92 21.40 -12.27 27.71
CA PRO A 92 22.15 -11.02 27.92
C PRO A 92 22.75 -10.40 26.65
N ASP A 93 23.02 -11.23 25.64
CA ASP A 93 23.65 -10.81 24.38
C ASP A 93 22.65 -10.55 23.24
N LEU A 94 21.35 -10.85 23.43
CA LEU A 94 20.32 -10.74 22.38
C LEU A 94 19.16 -9.85 22.85
N GLN A 95 19.11 -8.66 22.26
CA GLN A 95 18.03 -7.70 22.51
C GLN A 95 17.13 -7.59 21.28
N PHE A 96 15.86 -7.94 21.43
CA PHE A 96 14.84 -7.77 20.39
C PHE A 96 13.96 -6.56 20.71
N PRO A 97 14.09 -5.41 20.01
CA PRO A 97 13.21 -4.26 20.20
C PRO A 97 11.75 -4.65 19.94
N LEU A 98 10.86 -4.39 20.88
CA LEU A 98 9.43 -4.76 20.80
C LEU A 98 8.74 -4.12 19.59
N ASN A 99 9.16 -2.93 19.19
CA ASN A 99 8.65 -2.26 17.99
C ASN A 99 8.85 -3.11 16.72
N ARG A 100 9.99 -3.80 16.56
CA ARG A 100 10.28 -4.65 15.41
C ARG A 100 9.44 -5.93 15.40
N ILE A 101 9.24 -6.53 16.58
CA ILE A 101 8.37 -7.71 16.73
C ILE A 101 6.92 -7.34 16.37
N PHE A 102 6.45 -6.18 16.85
CA PHE A 102 5.12 -5.67 16.53
C PHE A 102 4.95 -5.44 15.02
N ILE A 103 5.93 -4.80 14.37
CA ILE A 103 5.92 -4.54 12.93
C ILE A 103 5.84 -5.85 12.15
N LEU A 104 6.63 -6.85 12.53
CA LEU A 104 6.63 -8.17 11.87
C LEU A 104 5.26 -8.84 12.03
N GLY A 105 4.70 -8.85 13.23
CA GLY A 105 3.36 -9.38 13.48
C GLY A 105 2.27 -8.66 12.68
N LEU A 106 2.31 -7.33 12.63
CA LEU A 106 1.37 -6.53 11.84
C LEU A 106 1.52 -6.81 10.34
N THR A 107 2.75 -6.92 9.83
CA THR A 107 3.00 -7.23 8.42
C THR A 107 2.44 -8.60 8.04
N LEU A 108 2.66 -9.63 8.88
CA LEU A 108 2.09 -10.96 8.66
C LEU A 108 0.56 -10.94 8.70
N LEU A 109 -0.03 -10.19 9.62
CA LEU A 109 -1.48 -10.04 9.73
C LEU A 109 -2.07 -9.37 8.49
N VAL A 110 -1.46 -8.29 8.03
CA VAL A 110 -1.87 -7.57 6.81
C VAL A 110 -1.71 -8.46 5.57
N ALA A 111 -0.58 -9.17 5.45
CA ALA A 111 -0.33 -10.10 4.35
C ALA A 111 -1.37 -11.24 4.32
N LEU A 112 -1.68 -11.82 5.49
CA LEU A 112 -2.72 -12.83 5.62
C LEU A 112 -4.11 -12.25 5.27
N GLY A 113 -4.42 -11.05 5.72
CA GLY A 113 -5.67 -10.35 5.39
C GLY A 113 -5.84 -10.15 3.88
N VAL A 114 -4.80 -9.66 3.20
CA VAL A 114 -4.79 -9.49 1.73
C VAL A 114 -4.92 -10.83 1.03
N TYR A 115 -4.19 -11.85 1.49
CA TYR A 115 -4.29 -13.20 0.93
C TYR A 115 -5.71 -13.75 1.04
N LEU A 116 -6.32 -13.70 2.22
CA LEU A 116 -7.70 -14.16 2.42
C LEU A 116 -8.69 -13.37 1.56
N LEU A 117 -8.51 -12.06 1.47
CA LEU A 117 -9.36 -11.18 0.67
C LEU A 117 -9.24 -11.48 -0.82
N LEU A 118 -8.05 -11.75 -1.35
CA LEU A 118 -7.85 -12.05 -2.77
C LEU A 118 -8.23 -13.50 -3.14
N TYR A 119 -7.99 -14.48 -2.26
CA TYR A 119 -8.19 -15.89 -2.60
C TYR A 119 -9.49 -16.49 -2.06
N ARG A 120 -10.04 -15.95 -0.96
CA ARG A 120 -11.23 -16.52 -0.31
C ARG A 120 -12.50 -15.68 -0.50
N SER A 121 -12.40 -14.44 -1.01
CA SER A 121 -13.58 -13.59 -1.19
C SER A 121 -14.09 -13.57 -2.63
N ALA A 122 -15.40 -13.32 -2.79
CA ALA A 122 -16.02 -13.11 -4.09
C ALA A 122 -15.45 -11.87 -4.83
N TRP A 123 -14.95 -10.88 -4.08
CA TRP A 123 -14.31 -9.73 -4.65
C TRP A 123 -12.96 -10.08 -5.29
N GLY A 124 -12.14 -10.89 -4.61
CA GLY A 124 -10.88 -11.37 -5.16
C GLY A 124 -11.05 -12.20 -6.43
N LEU A 125 -12.15 -12.97 -6.54
CA LEU A 125 -12.49 -13.66 -7.79
C LEU A 125 -12.71 -12.66 -8.94
N ARG A 126 -13.44 -11.56 -8.69
CA ARG A 126 -13.68 -10.51 -9.68
C ARG A 126 -12.39 -9.81 -10.08
N VAL A 127 -11.50 -9.52 -9.13
CA VAL A 127 -10.17 -8.94 -9.42
C VAL A 127 -9.40 -9.83 -10.36
N ARG A 128 -9.29 -11.13 -10.07
CA ARG A 128 -8.57 -12.09 -10.93
C ARG A 128 -9.21 -12.24 -12.31
N ALA A 129 -10.54 -12.24 -12.40
CA ALA A 129 -11.23 -12.30 -13.69
C ALA A 129 -10.92 -11.06 -14.56
N VAL A 130 -10.91 -9.86 -13.97
CA VAL A 130 -10.60 -8.61 -14.68
C VAL A 130 -9.13 -8.55 -15.10
N THR A 131 -8.20 -9.05 -14.28
CA THR A 131 -6.77 -9.09 -14.62
C THR A 131 -6.44 -10.09 -15.72
N GLN A 132 -7.15 -11.22 -15.78
CA GLN A 132 -6.95 -12.23 -16.84
C GLN A 132 -7.53 -11.79 -18.18
N ASN A 133 -8.78 -11.35 -18.22
CA ASN A 133 -9.39 -10.88 -19.46
C ASN A 133 -10.48 -9.84 -19.15
N ARG A 134 -10.11 -8.57 -19.33
CA ARG A 134 -10.97 -7.42 -19.05
C ARG A 134 -12.25 -7.40 -19.91
N ALA A 135 -12.11 -7.75 -21.20
CA ALA A 135 -13.25 -7.73 -22.13
C ALA A 135 -14.27 -8.82 -21.77
N MET A 136 -13.80 -10.03 -21.51
CA MET A 136 -14.64 -11.15 -21.12
C MET A 136 -15.32 -10.90 -19.74
N ALA A 137 -14.58 -10.38 -18.77
CA ALA A 137 -15.13 -10.01 -17.47
C ALA A 137 -16.27 -8.99 -17.62
N GLY A 138 -16.11 -8.01 -18.49
CA GLY A 138 -17.17 -7.05 -18.82
C GLY A 138 -18.39 -7.70 -19.49
N ALA A 139 -18.20 -8.65 -20.41
CA ALA A 139 -19.26 -9.37 -21.07
C ALA A 139 -20.12 -10.24 -20.11
N VAL A 140 -19.48 -10.77 -19.04
CA VAL A 140 -20.17 -11.53 -17.98
C VAL A 140 -20.84 -10.59 -16.94
N GLY A 141 -20.83 -9.28 -17.16
CA GLY A 141 -21.51 -8.29 -16.29
C GLY A 141 -20.68 -7.78 -15.11
N ILE A 142 -19.39 -8.07 -15.03
CA ILE A 142 -18.52 -7.51 -14.00
C ILE A 142 -18.23 -6.05 -14.32
N ASN A 143 -18.52 -5.16 -13.38
CA ASN A 143 -18.16 -3.75 -13.52
C ASN A 143 -16.66 -3.55 -13.29
N THR A 144 -15.88 -3.63 -14.38
CA THR A 144 -14.41 -3.54 -14.35
C THR A 144 -13.91 -2.24 -13.72
N ARG A 145 -14.60 -1.11 -13.98
CA ARG A 145 -14.24 0.21 -13.40
C ARG A 145 -14.32 0.22 -11.89
N ARG A 146 -15.34 -0.43 -11.29
CA ARG A 146 -15.45 -0.52 -9.83
C ARG A 146 -14.38 -1.43 -9.24
N VAL A 147 -14.06 -2.51 -9.95
CA VAL A 147 -13.00 -3.44 -9.51
C VAL A 147 -11.65 -2.72 -9.51
N ASP A 148 -11.32 -1.97 -10.57
CA ASP A 148 -10.08 -1.22 -10.66
C ASP A 148 -9.97 -0.17 -9.53
N ALA A 149 -11.02 0.64 -9.35
CA ALA A 149 -11.04 1.69 -8.32
C ALA A 149 -10.87 1.12 -6.90
N LEU A 150 -11.55 0.01 -6.59
CA LEU A 150 -11.43 -0.63 -5.29
C LEU A 150 -10.06 -1.31 -5.09
N THR A 151 -9.49 -1.87 -6.16
CA THR A 151 -8.14 -2.47 -6.10
C THR A 151 -7.08 -1.40 -5.87
N PHE A 152 -7.19 -0.27 -6.56
CA PHE A 152 -6.30 0.87 -6.35
C PHE A 152 -6.45 1.46 -4.95
N ALA A 153 -7.68 1.60 -4.47
CA ALA A 153 -7.97 2.05 -3.11
C ALA A 153 -7.37 1.12 -2.05
N LEU A 154 -7.46 -0.19 -2.25
CA LEU A 154 -6.86 -1.17 -1.35
C LEU A 154 -5.32 -1.04 -1.34
N GLY A 155 -4.67 -0.93 -2.50
CA GLY A 155 -3.23 -0.72 -2.59
C GLY A 155 -2.80 0.58 -1.90
N SER A 156 -3.54 1.67 -2.11
CA SER A 156 -3.29 2.95 -1.42
C SER A 156 -3.48 2.84 0.10
N GLY A 157 -4.49 2.08 0.55
CA GLY A 157 -4.70 1.81 1.97
C GLY A 157 -3.55 1.04 2.60
N LEU A 158 -3.03 0.03 1.91
CA LEU A 158 -1.85 -0.73 2.36
C LEU A 158 -0.60 0.14 2.45
N ALA A 159 -0.40 1.05 1.47
CA ALA A 159 0.68 2.03 1.53
C ALA A 159 0.53 2.98 2.74
N GLY A 160 -0.72 3.32 3.12
CA GLY A 160 -1.00 4.09 4.34
C GLY A 160 -0.61 3.36 5.61
N ILE A 161 -0.89 2.05 5.71
CA ILE A 161 -0.43 1.21 6.83
C ILE A 161 1.10 1.19 6.87
N ALA A 162 1.76 0.94 5.72
CA ALA A 162 3.22 0.93 5.62
C ALA A 162 3.83 2.26 6.07
N GLY A 163 3.24 3.39 5.68
CA GLY A 163 3.64 4.72 6.15
C GLY A 163 3.51 4.88 7.66
N CYS A 164 2.41 4.38 8.27
CA CYS A 164 2.24 4.37 9.71
C CYS A 164 3.32 3.55 10.43
N VAL A 165 3.61 2.37 9.90
CA VAL A 165 4.64 1.47 10.45
C VAL A 165 6.03 2.10 10.32
N PHE A 166 6.29 2.78 9.21
CA PHE A 166 7.56 3.46 8.99
C PHE A 166 7.85 4.54 10.05
N THR A 167 6.82 5.29 10.49
CA THR A 167 6.99 6.30 11.56
C THR A 167 7.43 5.72 12.90
N MET A 168 7.28 4.39 13.10
CA MET A 168 7.74 3.70 14.31
C MET A 168 9.23 3.34 14.26
N ILE A 169 9.82 3.32 13.07
CA ILE A 169 11.24 2.95 12.87
C ILE A 169 12.11 4.21 12.79
N GLY A 170 11.58 5.29 12.22
CA GLY A 170 12.36 6.50 11.99
C GLY A 170 11.51 7.73 11.73
N SER A 171 12.20 8.85 11.50
CA SER A 171 11.57 10.11 11.09
C SER A 171 11.08 10.01 9.65
N THR A 172 9.98 10.68 9.36
CA THR A 172 9.38 10.75 8.03
C THR A 172 9.39 12.16 7.49
N ASN A 173 9.66 12.29 6.20
CA ASN A 173 9.54 13.52 5.46
C ASN A 173 8.70 13.30 4.18
N PRO A 174 8.26 14.36 3.49
CA PRO A 174 7.44 14.21 2.27
C PRO A 174 8.12 13.42 1.14
N GLY A 175 9.44 13.29 1.14
CA GLY A 175 10.21 12.55 0.15
C GLY A 175 10.49 11.09 0.52
N THR A 176 10.18 10.65 1.74
CA THR A 176 10.52 9.30 2.23
C THR A 176 9.99 8.20 1.31
N GLY A 177 8.78 8.35 0.76
CA GLY A 177 8.20 7.36 -0.14
C GLY A 177 8.98 7.15 -1.44
N GLN A 178 9.71 8.14 -1.92
CA GLN A 178 10.49 8.02 -3.15
C GLN A 178 11.64 7.02 -3.03
N LEU A 179 12.23 6.89 -1.86
CA LEU A 179 13.33 5.96 -1.61
C LEU A 179 12.90 4.49 -1.81
N TYR A 180 11.62 4.21 -1.56
CA TYR A 180 11.05 2.85 -1.64
C TYR A 180 10.39 2.52 -2.98
N ILE A 181 10.35 3.47 -3.94
CA ILE A 181 9.76 3.21 -5.26
C ILE A 181 10.54 2.12 -5.99
N VAL A 182 11.86 2.18 -5.98
CA VAL A 182 12.73 1.21 -6.68
C VAL A 182 12.56 -0.17 -6.06
N ASP A 183 12.59 -0.27 -4.73
CA ASP A 183 12.42 -1.54 -4.02
C ASP A 183 11.04 -2.16 -4.31
N SER A 184 9.98 -1.33 -4.27
CA SER A 184 8.63 -1.77 -4.59
C SER A 184 8.51 -2.23 -6.04
N PHE A 185 9.16 -1.54 -6.97
CA PHE A 185 9.20 -1.94 -8.38
C PHE A 185 9.91 -3.28 -8.57
N ILE A 186 11.05 -3.47 -7.91
CA ILE A 186 11.78 -4.74 -7.92
C ILE A 186 10.89 -5.87 -7.43
N VAL A 187 10.19 -5.70 -6.30
CA VAL A 187 9.27 -6.71 -5.75
C VAL A 187 8.16 -7.06 -6.76
N VAL A 188 7.59 -6.06 -7.43
CA VAL A 188 6.54 -6.28 -8.45
C VAL A 188 7.10 -7.05 -9.65
N VAL A 189 8.29 -6.68 -10.15
CA VAL A 189 8.93 -7.36 -11.28
C VAL A 189 9.24 -8.81 -10.94
N PHE A 190 9.83 -9.07 -9.78
CA PHE A 190 10.13 -10.45 -9.34
C PHE A 190 8.86 -11.26 -9.06
N GLY A 191 7.84 -10.64 -8.46
CA GLY A 191 6.54 -11.30 -8.22
C GLY A 191 5.76 -11.59 -9.50
N GLY A 192 5.89 -10.74 -10.54
CA GLY A 192 5.19 -10.86 -11.81
C GLY A 192 5.90 -11.72 -12.86
N VAL A 193 7.23 -11.79 -12.83
CA VAL A 193 8.04 -12.52 -13.83
C VAL A 193 7.75 -14.02 -13.83
N GLN A 194 7.41 -14.62 -12.71
CA GLN A 194 7.02 -16.02 -12.64
C GLN A 194 5.73 -16.30 -13.45
N SER A 195 4.79 -15.35 -13.50
CA SER A 195 3.57 -15.50 -14.30
C SER A 195 3.84 -15.30 -15.81
N LEU A 196 4.78 -14.44 -16.17
CA LEU A 196 5.17 -14.20 -17.56
C LEU A 196 5.93 -15.38 -18.18
N SER A 197 6.77 -16.08 -17.40
CA SER A 197 7.47 -17.27 -17.88
C SER A 197 6.51 -18.42 -18.21
N LEU A 198 5.43 -18.56 -17.44
CA LEU A 198 4.38 -19.57 -17.71
C LEU A 198 3.57 -19.26 -18.96
N ILE A 199 3.37 -17.98 -19.31
CA ILE A 199 2.68 -17.58 -20.55
C ILE A 199 3.52 -17.94 -21.78
N HIS A 200 4.83 -17.74 -21.74
CA HIS A 200 5.72 -18.12 -22.84
C HIS A 200 5.84 -19.64 -23.03
N ILE A 201 5.73 -20.43 -21.97
CA ILE A 201 5.77 -21.90 -22.05
C ILE A 201 4.44 -22.46 -22.56
N SER A 202 3.33 -21.78 -22.33
CA SER A 202 1.99 -22.24 -22.73
C SER A 202 1.53 -21.75 -24.10
N GLU A 203 2.33 -20.92 -24.82
CA GLU A 203 2.00 -20.54 -26.18
C GLU A 203 2.28 -21.75 -27.12
N PRO A 204 1.23 -22.47 -27.54
CA PRO A 204 1.44 -23.55 -28.53
C PRO A 204 1.98 -22.87 -29.77
N THR A 205 3.18 -23.25 -30.20
CA THR A 205 3.72 -22.96 -31.53
C THR A 205 2.63 -23.26 -32.55
N ARG A 206 1.91 -22.24 -32.96
CA ARG A 206 0.98 -22.32 -34.09
C ARG A 206 1.85 -22.59 -35.28
N ARG A 207 2.14 -23.87 -35.55
CA ARG A 207 2.67 -24.32 -36.84
C ARG A 207 1.72 -23.76 -37.87
N ARG A 208 2.17 -22.79 -38.63
CA ARG A 208 1.62 -22.46 -39.91
C ARG A 208 1.80 -23.71 -40.76
N GLY A 209 0.76 -24.53 -40.81
CA GLY A 209 0.60 -25.50 -41.87
C GLY A 209 0.33 -24.72 -43.16
N ILE A 210 1.11 -25.01 -44.13
CA ILE A 210 1.06 -24.65 -45.53
C ILE A 210 -0.32 -24.99 -46.09
#